data_a0172b33a34d2ed0e78e43d908a732e0
#
_entry.id   a0172b33a34d2ed0e78e43d908a732e0
#
_cell.length_a   1.000
_cell.length_b   1.000
_cell.length_c   1.000
_cell.angle_alpha   90.00
_cell.angle_beta   90.00
_cell.angle_gamma   90.00
#
_symmetry.space_group_name_H-M   'P 1'
#
loop_
_entity.id
_entity.type
_entity.pdbx_description
1 polymer ?
#
loop_
_entity_poly.entity_id
_entity_poly.type
_entity_poly.pdbx_seq_one_letter_code
_entity_poly.pdbx_strand_id
1 'polypeptide(L)'
;MTTVTDDFRFRSIALPALLPSLLFGIGEGAVIPVIPAVASSLGAGLAGAGLIAAMIVVGQLAGDIPSGWVVSKIGERRSMIAAAILSIGAVTLALFAVNAAMFGIAIFLLGLSAAVFALARQAFMTTFVPVRIRARALSTLGGSFRAGWFIGPFLGALLIGVTGSVETAFLLHILCAVIVLVVLLVMNDPTETMTRPDTGQQFVQEESSGLFRTIWENRGVLVRVGSGAGVVGGLRASRLAILPLWAVSIGLSEQTTALIVGVGAAADFALFYTSGQIMDRFGRLWSVVPSMIGMGLALLTLSFTHDLPGAVQWFIVVAIVMGVANGVGSGIIMTLSADLAPKRDPAPFLGAFRFTADAGAALAPLAVSAIVAVASLSLATGIVGVVGIAGAGILARNIPRYVPHRKAA
;
A
#
# COMPACT_ATOMS: atom_id res chain seq x y z
N MET A 1 -46.35 11.31 -1.51
CA MET A 1 -45.30 10.50 -0.89
C MET A 1 -44.93 9.41 -1.87
N THR A 2 -44.07 9.72 -2.84
CA THR A 2 -43.58 8.77 -3.83
C THR A 2 -42.36 8.09 -3.22
N THR A 3 -42.49 6.82 -2.90
CA THR A 3 -41.36 5.95 -2.51
C THR A 3 -40.43 5.79 -3.72
N VAL A 4 -39.39 6.61 -3.76
CA VAL A 4 -38.24 6.38 -4.65
C VAL A 4 -37.54 5.14 -4.07
N THR A 5 -37.83 3.97 -4.63
CA THR A 5 -37.06 2.77 -4.46
C THR A 5 -35.73 3.03 -5.19
N ASP A 6 -34.75 3.51 -4.45
CA ASP A 6 -33.36 3.63 -4.91
C ASP A 6 -32.82 2.21 -5.20
N ASP A 7 -33.05 1.72 -6.39
CA ASP A 7 -32.40 0.54 -6.97
C ASP A 7 -30.94 0.94 -7.33
N PHE A 8 -30.16 1.26 -6.28
CA PHE A 8 -28.74 1.52 -6.41
C PHE A 8 -28.06 0.21 -6.85
N ARG A 9 -27.86 0.08 -8.17
CA ARG A 9 -27.21 -1.10 -8.73
C ARG A 9 -25.71 -1.04 -8.42
N PHE A 10 -25.26 -1.83 -7.46
CA PHE A 10 -23.83 -2.00 -7.13
C PHE A 10 -22.98 -2.27 -8.39
N ARG A 11 -23.58 -2.87 -9.44
CA ARG A 11 -22.98 -3.07 -10.76
C ARG A 11 -22.59 -1.77 -11.48
N SER A 12 -23.29 -0.67 -11.27
CA SER A 12 -22.97 0.62 -11.93
C SER A 12 -21.69 1.26 -11.39
N ILE A 13 -21.24 0.86 -10.18
CA ILE A 13 -19.99 1.34 -9.57
C ILE A 13 -18.87 0.30 -9.71
N ALA A 14 -19.22 -0.99 -9.81
CA ALA A 14 -18.23 -2.05 -9.88
C ALA A 14 -17.28 -1.85 -11.08
N LEU A 15 -17.80 -1.52 -12.24
CA LEU A 15 -16.99 -1.35 -13.44
C LEU A 15 -16.07 -0.11 -13.38
N PRO A 16 -16.57 1.12 -13.01
CA PRO A 16 -15.73 2.33 -13.03
C PRO A 16 -14.72 2.42 -11.89
N ALA A 17 -14.91 1.75 -10.78
CA ALA A 17 -14.04 1.89 -9.62
C ALA A 17 -13.30 0.61 -9.24
N LEU A 18 -13.97 -0.55 -9.23
CA LEU A 18 -13.37 -1.80 -8.77
C LEU A 18 -12.44 -2.40 -9.83
N LEU A 19 -12.85 -2.42 -11.11
CA LEU A 19 -12.03 -2.97 -12.18
C LEU A 19 -10.74 -2.16 -12.40
N PRO A 20 -10.76 -0.82 -12.49
CA PRO A 20 -9.54 -0.04 -12.53
C PRO A 20 -8.62 -0.27 -11.33
N SER A 21 -9.19 -0.43 -10.13
CA SER A 21 -8.41 -0.71 -8.91
C SER A 21 -7.73 -2.08 -8.95
N LEU A 22 -8.44 -3.10 -9.41
CA LEU A 22 -7.89 -4.44 -9.60
C LEU A 22 -6.75 -4.44 -10.61
N LEU A 23 -6.98 -3.85 -11.79
CA LEU A 23 -6.00 -3.81 -12.87
C LEU A 23 -4.75 -3.02 -12.48
N PHE A 24 -4.92 -1.85 -11.86
CA PHE A 24 -3.79 -1.06 -11.38
C PHE A 24 -2.98 -1.83 -10.34
N GLY A 25 -3.66 -2.53 -9.41
CA GLY A 25 -3.02 -3.41 -8.43
C GLY A 25 -2.29 -4.60 -9.07
N ILE A 26 -2.82 -5.21 -10.15
CA ILE A 26 -2.14 -6.27 -10.91
C ILE A 26 -0.83 -5.74 -11.50
N GLY A 27 -0.89 -4.58 -12.15
CA GLY A 27 0.29 -3.95 -12.74
C GLY A 27 1.38 -3.65 -11.70
N GLU A 28 1.05 -2.99 -10.59
CA GLU A 28 2.02 -2.73 -9.51
C GLU A 28 2.58 -4.02 -8.91
N GLY A 29 1.70 -5.00 -8.61
CA GLY A 29 2.11 -6.27 -8.05
C GLY A 29 3.09 -7.06 -8.93
N ALA A 30 2.98 -6.93 -10.25
CA ALA A 30 3.90 -7.56 -11.20
C ALA A 30 5.29 -6.85 -11.22
N VAL A 31 5.31 -5.53 -11.10
CA VAL A 31 6.54 -4.73 -11.22
C VAL A 31 7.36 -4.74 -9.93
N ILE A 32 6.73 -4.62 -8.77
CA ILE A 32 7.44 -4.47 -7.48
C ILE A 32 8.51 -5.54 -7.23
N PRO A 33 8.26 -6.85 -7.44
CA PRO A 33 9.25 -7.89 -7.16
C PRO A 33 10.52 -7.82 -8.02
N VAL A 34 10.44 -7.21 -9.19
CA VAL A 34 11.55 -7.17 -10.17
C VAL A 34 12.35 -5.87 -10.12
N ILE A 35 11.88 -4.83 -9.41
CA ILE A 35 12.57 -3.53 -9.32
C ILE A 35 14.04 -3.68 -8.90
N PRO A 36 14.40 -4.39 -7.81
CA PRO A 36 15.80 -4.47 -7.40
C PRO A 36 16.70 -5.21 -8.41
N ALA A 37 16.17 -6.24 -9.08
CA ALA A 37 16.92 -6.99 -10.09
C ALA A 37 17.24 -6.10 -11.31
N VAL A 38 16.25 -5.38 -11.82
CA VAL A 38 16.45 -4.42 -12.92
C VAL A 38 17.39 -3.28 -12.51
N ALA A 39 17.25 -2.74 -11.30
CA ALA A 39 18.17 -1.73 -10.80
C ALA A 39 19.62 -2.24 -10.77
N SER A 40 19.83 -3.49 -10.35
CA SER A 40 21.14 -4.13 -10.30
C SER A 40 21.71 -4.37 -11.69
N SER A 41 20.91 -4.78 -12.68
CA SER A 41 21.35 -4.93 -14.08
C SER A 41 21.75 -3.60 -14.73
N LEU A 42 21.20 -2.48 -14.24
CA LEU A 42 21.58 -1.12 -14.65
C LEU A 42 22.77 -0.54 -13.86
N GLY A 43 23.50 -1.41 -13.12
CA GLY A 43 24.72 -1.05 -12.40
C GLY A 43 24.53 -0.50 -11.00
N ALA A 44 23.31 -0.55 -10.44
CA ALA A 44 23.10 -0.21 -9.04
C ALA A 44 23.64 -1.33 -8.13
N GLY A 45 24.48 -0.98 -7.17
CA GLY A 45 24.78 -1.90 -6.08
C GLY A 45 23.53 -2.16 -5.22
N LEU A 46 23.63 -3.13 -4.29
CA LEU A 46 22.47 -3.57 -3.47
C LEU A 46 21.80 -2.42 -2.72
N ALA A 47 22.58 -1.48 -2.18
CA ALA A 47 22.05 -0.27 -1.53
C ALA A 47 21.30 0.64 -2.52
N GLY A 48 21.85 0.84 -3.72
CA GLY A 48 21.21 1.59 -4.79
C GLY A 48 19.91 0.94 -5.26
N ALA A 49 19.89 -0.38 -5.41
CA ALA A 49 18.69 -1.13 -5.75
C ALA A 49 17.62 -0.99 -4.67
N GLY A 50 18.00 -1.00 -3.38
CA GLY A 50 17.12 -0.72 -2.25
C GLY A 50 16.55 0.70 -2.27
N LEU A 51 17.41 1.69 -2.56
CA LEU A 51 16.96 3.08 -2.72
C LEU A 51 15.95 3.22 -3.85
N ILE A 52 16.20 2.59 -5.00
CA ILE A 52 15.28 2.63 -6.15
C ILE A 52 13.96 1.93 -5.80
N ALA A 53 13.98 0.79 -5.12
CA ALA A 53 12.77 0.13 -4.65
C ALA A 53 11.98 1.02 -3.68
N ALA A 54 12.65 1.79 -2.82
CA ALA A 54 12.02 2.74 -1.91
C ALA A 54 11.35 3.93 -2.65
N MET A 55 11.82 4.28 -3.87
CA MET A 55 11.28 5.42 -4.62
C MET A 55 9.80 5.30 -4.93
N ILE A 56 9.23 4.09 -5.00
CA ILE A 56 7.79 3.92 -5.18
C ILE A 56 7.01 4.50 -3.99
N VAL A 57 7.45 4.24 -2.76
CA VAL A 57 6.78 4.73 -1.53
C VAL A 57 7.07 6.22 -1.33
N VAL A 58 8.28 6.68 -1.65
CA VAL A 58 8.63 8.11 -1.63
C VAL A 58 7.79 8.87 -2.64
N GLY A 59 7.57 8.33 -3.84
CA GLY A 59 6.71 8.90 -4.86
C GLY A 59 5.24 8.95 -4.40
N GLN A 60 4.74 7.91 -3.74
CA GLN A 60 3.40 7.90 -3.14
C GLN A 60 3.26 9.00 -2.10
N LEU A 61 4.18 9.09 -1.14
CA LEU A 61 4.15 10.13 -0.10
C LEU A 61 4.23 11.55 -0.70
N ALA A 62 5.09 11.75 -1.71
CA ALA A 62 5.19 13.03 -2.41
C ALA A 62 3.90 13.37 -3.19
N GLY A 63 3.21 12.33 -3.68
CA GLY A 63 1.95 12.45 -4.41
C GLY A 63 0.74 12.70 -3.52
N ASP A 64 0.74 12.29 -2.26
CA ASP A 64 -0.42 12.39 -1.38
C ASP A 64 -0.90 13.83 -1.19
N ILE A 65 0.01 14.79 -1.02
CA ILE A 65 -0.32 16.20 -0.84
C ILE A 65 -0.91 16.81 -2.13
N PRO A 66 -0.24 16.73 -3.32
CA PRO A 66 -0.77 17.33 -4.54
C PRO A 66 -1.99 16.59 -5.09
N SER A 67 -2.18 15.30 -4.77
CA SER A 67 -3.31 14.53 -5.29
C SER A 67 -4.66 15.09 -4.82
N GLY A 68 -4.76 15.59 -3.58
CA GLY A 68 -5.96 16.27 -3.08
C GLY A 68 -6.32 17.50 -3.92
N TRP A 69 -5.32 18.34 -4.20
CA TRP A 69 -5.48 19.51 -5.05
C TRP A 69 -5.85 19.14 -6.49
N VAL A 70 -5.18 18.14 -7.08
CA VAL A 70 -5.49 17.65 -8.44
C VAL A 70 -6.94 17.18 -8.52
N VAL A 71 -7.37 16.31 -7.59
CA VAL A 71 -8.75 15.77 -7.57
C VAL A 71 -9.78 16.87 -7.38
N SER A 72 -9.52 17.87 -6.53
CA SER A 72 -10.43 19.00 -6.32
C SER A 72 -10.56 19.90 -7.55
N LYS A 73 -9.48 20.06 -8.32
CA LYS A 73 -9.44 20.96 -9.51
C LYS A 73 -10.05 20.33 -10.75
N ILE A 74 -9.70 19.09 -11.06
CA ILE A 74 -10.10 18.46 -12.34
C ILE A 74 -11.14 17.34 -12.18
N GLY A 75 -11.51 17.00 -10.94
CA GLY A 75 -12.47 15.95 -10.61
C GLY A 75 -11.89 14.56 -10.59
N GLU A 76 -12.64 13.62 -10.03
CA GLU A 76 -12.17 12.26 -9.70
C GLU A 76 -11.80 11.46 -10.96
N ARG A 77 -12.68 11.45 -11.97
CA ARG A 77 -12.48 10.69 -13.21
C ARG A 77 -11.26 11.18 -13.99
N ARG A 78 -11.15 12.51 -14.20
CA ARG A 78 -10.01 13.10 -14.93
C ARG A 78 -8.70 12.88 -14.19
N SER A 79 -8.72 12.89 -12.86
CA SER A 79 -7.55 12.57 -12.04
C SER A 79 -7.11 11.12 -12.19
N MET A 80 -8.05 10.14 -12.23
CA MET A 80 -7.72 8.75 -12.53
C MET A 80 -7.15 8.57 -13.93
N ILE A 81 -7.69 9.28 -14.94
CA ILE A 81 -7.15 9.27 -16.31
C ILE A 81 -5.73 9.83 -16.34
N ALA A 82 -5.50 10.99 -15.71
CA ALA A 82 -4.17 11.60 -15.62
C ALA A 82 -3.15 10.69 -14.90
N ALA A 83 -3.57 10.03 -13.84
CA ALA A 83 -2.75 9.07 -13.12
C ALA A 83 -2.40 7.84 -13.98
N ALA A 84 -3.36 7.31 -14.76
CA ALA A 84 -3.12 6.19 -15.66
C ALA A 84 -2.13 6.59 -16.78
N ILE A 85 -2.27 7.79 -17.37
CA ILE A 85 -1.34 8.30 -18.38
C ILE A 85 0.06 8.50 -17.77
N LEU A 86 0.15 9.08 -16.59
CA LEU A 86 1.42 9.25 -15.87
C LEU A 86 2.08 7.90 -15.57
N SER A 87 1.29 6.90 -15.14
CA SER A 87 1.76 5.55 -14.87
C SER A 87 2.31 4.88 -16.13
N ILE A 88 1.62 4.99 -17.29
CA ILE A 88 2.10 4.49 -18.57
C ILE A 88 3.43 5.17 -18.95
N GLY A 89 3.51 6.49 -18.82
CA GLY A 89 4.73 7.25 -19.10
C GLY A 89 5.89 6.84 -18.17
N ALA A 90 5.62 6.68 -16.88
CA ALA A 90 6.60 6.26 -15.90
C ALA A 90 7.16 4.85 -16.20
N VAL A 91 6.28 3.89 -16.49
CA VAL A 91 6.71 2.52 -16.80
C VAL A 91 7.39 2.44 -18.18
N THR A 92 6.96 3.24 -19.15
CA THR A 92 7.67 3.39 -20.42
C THR A 92 9.07 3.95 -20.20
N LEU A 93 9.23 4.98 -19.37
CA LEU A 93 10.54 5.50 -18.98
C LEU A 93 11.41 4.43 -18.29
N ALA A 94 10.79 3.56 -17.46
CA ALA A 94 11.50 2.45 -16.83
C ALA A 94 12.03 1.43 -17.87
N LEU A 95 11.23 1.09 -18.89
CA LEU A 95 11.61 0.17 -19.97
C LEU A 95 12.80 0.69 -20.81
N PHE A 96 12.88 2.00 -21.00
CA PHE A 96 13.96 2.63 -21.77
C PHE A 96 15.06 3.19 -20.87
N ALA A 97 15.09 2.82 -19.60
CA ALA A 97 16.10 3.31 -18.68
C ALA A 97 17.51 2.78 -19.05
N VAL A 98 18.42 3.70 -19.31
CA VAL A 98 19.81 3.39 -19.68
C VAL A 98 20.76 3.38 -18.47
N ASN A 99 20.28 3.81 -17.32
CA ASN A 99 21.01 3.84 -16.05
C ASN A 99 20.08 3.78 -14.84
N ALA A 100 20.66 3.47 -13.68
CA ALA A 100 19.93 3.34 -12.42
C ALA A 100 19.20 4.62 -11.98
N ALA A 101 19.75 5.80 -12.27
CA ALA A 101 19.13 7.08 -11.89
C ALA A 101 17.83 7.33 -12.68
N MET A 102 17.84 7.10 -14.00
CA MET A 102 16.66 7.21 -14.85
C MET A 102 15.59 6.21 -14.42
N PHE A 103 15.99 4.98 -14.10
CA PHE A 103 15.08 3.96 -13.57
C PHE A 103 14.47 4.37 -12.22
N GLY A 104 15.27 4.95 -11.31
CA GLY A 104 14.80 5.46 -10.02
C GLY A 104 13.76 6.58 -10.17
N ILE A 105 13.96 7.50 -11.12
CA ILE A 105 12.98 8.55 -11.45
C ILE A 105 11.69 7.91 -11.98
N ALA A 106 11.77 6.90 -12.83
CA ALA A 106 10.62 6.19 -13.35
C ALA A 106 9.81 5.53 -12.22
N ILE A 107 10.46 4.84 -11.29
CA ILE A 107 9.80 4.21 -10.13
C ILE A 107 9.19 5.25 -9.19
N PHE A 108 9.85 6.40 -8.98
CA PHE A 108 9.28 7.53 -8.24
C PHE A 108 8.00 8.05 -8.88
N LEU A 109 7.99 8.27 -10.22
CA LEU A 109 6.82 8.73 -10.97
C LEU A 109 5.68 7.69 -10.95
N LEU A 110 6.02 6.40 -10.97
CA LEU A 110 5.05 5.32 -10.79
C LEU A 110 4.37 5.43 -9.42
N GLY A 111 5.14 5.62 -8.35
CA GLY A 111 4.61 5.82 -7.00
C GLY A 111 3.71 7.07 -6.90
N LEU A 112 4.15 8.18 -7.50
CA LEU A 112 3.36 9.41 -7.54
C LEU A 112 2.02 9.21 -8.27
N SER A 113 2.02 8.48 -9.40
CA SER A 113 0.80 8.14 -10.13
C SER A 113 -0.15 7.28 -9.28
N ALA A 114 0.39 6.34 -8.50
CA ALA A 114 -0.36 5.48 -7.61
C ALA A 114 -1.08 6.26 -6.50
N ALA A 115 -0.43 7.28 -5.93
CA ALA A 115 -1.05 8.16 -4.93
C ALA A 115 -2.25 8.92 -5.50
N VAL A 116 -2.07 9.56 -6.67
CA VAL A 116 -3.15 10.29 -7.36
C VAL A 116 -4.30 9.34 -7.69
N PHE A 117 -4.01 8.15 -8.23
CA PHE A 117 -5.02 7.15 -8.56
C PHE A 117 -5.76 6.66 -7.31
N ALA A 118 -5.05 6.37 -6.23
CA ALA A 118 -5.64 5.90 -4.97
C ALA A 118 -6.60 6.91 -4.37
N LEU A 119 -6.22 8.20 -4.32
CA LEU A 119 -7.08 9.25 -3.78
C LEU A 119 -8.29 9.51 -4.69
N ALA A 120 -8.08 9.60 -6.01
CA ALA A 120 -9.15 9.87 -6.96
C ALA A 120 -10.25 8.78 -6.93
N ARG A 121 -9.88 7.49 -6.88
CA ARG A 121 -10.84 6.39 -6.76
C ARG A 121 -11.55 6.37 -5.42
N GLN A 122 -10.85 6.73 -4.32
CA GLN A 122 -11.46 6.83 -2.99
C GLN A 122 -12.46 7.99 -2.94
N ALA A 123 -12.10 9.15 -3.49
CA ALA A 123 -12.98 10.31 -3.61
C ALA A 123 -14.21 9.96 -4.46
N PHE A 124 -14.03 9.30 -5.60
CA PHE A 124 -15.12 8.81 -6.45
C PHE A 124 -16.12 7.96 -5.66
N MET A 125 -15.63 6.96 -4.91
CA MET A 125 -16.49 6.12 -4.08
C MET A 125 -17.21 6.92 -2.98
N THR A 126 -16.55 7.92 -2.40
CA THR A 126 -17.13 8.73 -1.34
C THR A 126 -18.20 9.68 -1.90
N THR A 127 -18.02 10.18 -3.11
CA THR A 127 -18.94 11.13 -3.77
C THR A 127 -20.19 10.43 -4.31
N PHE A 128 -20.04 9.27 -4.96
CA PHE A 128 -21.13 8.64 -5.70
C PHE A 128 -21.86 7.51 -4.95
N VAL A 129 -21.26 6.98 -3.87
CA VAL A 129 -21.90 5.91 -3.11
C VAL A 129 -22.72 6.46 -1.94
N PRO A 130 -24.01 6.06 -1.83
CA PRO A 130 -24.86 6.43 -0.70
C PRO A 130 -24.21 6.10 0.65
N VAL A 131 -24.36 7.00 1.64
CA VAL A 131 -23.74 6.87 2.98
C VAL A 131 -24.03 5.51 3.63
N ARG A 132 -25.24 4.96 3.41
CA ARG A 132 -25.69 3.70 3.99
C ARG A 132 -24.82 2.49 3.61
N ILE A 133 -24.22 2.47 2.41
CA ILE A 133 -23.42 1.36 1.89
C ILE A 133 -21.97 1.75 1.60
N ARG A 134 -21.60 3.01 1.88
CA ARG A 134 -20.27 3.58 1.58
C ARG A 134 -19.13 2.80 2.22
N ALA A 135 -19.29 2.40 3.50
CA ALA A 135 -18.26 1.61 4.19
C ALA A 135 -18.01 0.28 3.48
N ARG A 136 -19.06 -0.43 3.06
CA ARG A 136 -18.93 -1.68 2.29
C ARG A 136 -18.26 -1.44 0.94
N ALA A 137 -18.63 -0.38 0.23
CA ALA A 137 -18.05 -0.04 -1.07
C ALA A 137 -16.54 0.28 -0.96
N LEU A 138 -16.13 1.07 0.03
CA LEU A 138 -14.73 1.38 0.30
C LEU A 138 -13.93 0.14 0.72
N SER A 139 -14.51 -0.74 1.51
CA SER A 139 -13.89 -2.03 1.86
C SER A 139 -13.69 -2.91 0.62
N THR A 140 -14.70 -3.01 -0.25
CA THR A 140 -14.61 -3.76 -1.52
C THR A 140 -13.55 -3.16 -2.45
N LEU A 141 -13.45 -1.82 -2.51
CA LEU A 141 -12.42 -1.11 -3.26
C LEU A 141 -11.01 -1.49 -2.77
N GLY A 142 -10.78 -1.46 -1.46
CA GLY A 142 -9.52 -1.91 -0.86
C GLY A 142 -9.22 -3.38 -1.14
N GLY A 143 -10.24 -4.23 -1.07
CA GLY A 143 -10.14 -5.66 -1.40
C GLY A 143 -9.78 -5.90 -2.87
N SER A 144 -10.38 -5.16 -3.81
CA SER A 144 -10.06 -5.27 -5.25
C SER A 144 -8.59 -4.94 -5.54
N PHE A 145 -8.06 -3.89 -4.92
CA PHE A 145 -6.66 -3.53 -5.08
C PHE A 145 -5.71 -4.59 -4.51
N ARG A 146 -6.03 -5.14 -3.34
CA ARG A 146 -5.25 -6.23 -2.73
C ARG A 146 -5.31 -7.51 -3.55
N ALA A 147 -6.47 -7.82 -4.15
CA ALA A 147 -6.59 -8.93 -5.09
C ALA A 147 -5.66 -8.74 -6.30
N GLY A 148 -5.56 -7.52 -6.82
CA GLY A 148 -4.59 -7.18 -7.85
C GLY A 148 -3.14 -7.41 -7.41
N TRP A 149 -2.77 -6.95 -6.24
CA TRP A 149 -1.44 -7.16 -5.65
C TRP A 149 -1.11 -8.63 -5.40
N PHE A 150 -2.13 -9.47 -5.17
CA PHE A 150 -1.99 -10.91 -5.10
C PHE A 150 -1.80 -11.54 -6.49
N ILE A 151 -2.61 -11.16 -7.47
CA ILE A 151 -2.61 -11.73 -8.83
C ILE A 151 -1.36 -11.29 -9.62
N GLY A 152 -0.94 -10.04 -9.45
CA GLY A 152 0.15 -9.42 -10.22
C GLY A 152 1.45 -10.20 -10.25
N PRO A 153 2.03 -10.58 -9.11
CA PRO A 153 3.29 -11.32 -9.08
C PRO A 153 3.24 -12.66 -9.80
N PHE A 154 2.11 -13.38 -9.75
CA PHE A 154 1.94 -14.66 -10.46
C PHE A 154 1.87 -14.45 -11.97
N LEU A 155 1.12 -13.44 -12.44
CA LEU A 155 1.09 -13.11 -13.86
C LEU A 155 2.46 -12.62 -14.35
N GLY A 156 3.14 -11.79 -13.55
CA GLY A 156 4.51 -11.36 -13.83
C GLY A 156 5.46 -12.55 -13.96
N ALA A 157 5.45 -13.46 -12.98
CA ALA A 157 6.27 -14.66 -12.99
C ALA A 157 5.95 -15.58 -14.20
N LEU A 158 4.67 -15.75 -14.54
CA LEU A 158 4.25 -16.51 -15.70
C LEU A 158 4.80 -15.92 -17.00
N LEU A 159 4.64 -14.60 -17.18
CA LEU A 159 5.12 -13.91 -18.39
C LEU A 159 6.65 -13.97 -18.50
N ILE A 160 7.37 -13.71 -17.42
CA ILE A 160 8.84 -13.83 -17.38
C ILE A 160 9.26 -15.27 -17.72
N GLY A 161 8.59 -16.27 -17.15
CA GLY A 161 8.90 -17.67 -17.41
C GLY A 161 8.68 -18.12 -18.86
N VAL A 162 7.64 -17.58 -19.52
CA VAL A 162 7.32 -17.88 -20.93
C VAL A 162 8.24 -17.13 -21.90
N THR A 163 8.55 -15.87 -21.60
CA THR A 163 9.28 -14.99 -22.52
C THR A 163 10.79 -14.96 -22.28
N GLY A 164 11.23 -15.33 -21.06
CA GLY A 164 12.61 -15.16 -20.61
C GLY A 164 13.02 -13.71 -20.34
N SER A 165 12.07 -12.77 -20.34
CA SER A 165 12.32 -11.32 -20.29
C SER A 165 11.59 -10.68 -19.11
N VAL A 166 12.35 -9.98 -18.27
CA VAL A 166 11.81 -9.25 -17.11
C VAL A 166 10.97 -8.03 -17.53
N GLU A 167 11.22 -7.50 -18.71
CA GLU A 167 10.47 -6.37 -19.30
C GLU A 167 8.99 -6.68 -19.46
N THR A 168 8.61 -7.95 -19.56
CA THR A 168 7.21 -8.36 -19.66
C THR A 168 6.37 -8.04 -18.44
N ALA A 169 6.97 -7.95 -17.25
CA ALA A 169 6.29 -7.47 -16.05
C ALA A 169 5.88 -5.98 -16.17
N PHE A 170 6.73 -5.17 -16.77
CA PHE A 170 6.46 -3.77 -17.06
C PHE A 170 5.42 -3.61 -18.18
N LEU A 171 5.50 -4.43 -19.22
CA LEU A 171 4.50 -4.46 -20.31
C LEU A 171 3.12 -4.88 -19.78
N LEU A 172 3.05 -5.81 -18.83
CA LEU A 172 1.79 -6.16 -18.15
C LEU A 172 1.19 -4.95 -17.44
N HIS A 173 2.02 -4.15 -16.75
CA HIS A 173 1.54 -2.92 -16.10
C HIS A 173 1.00 -1.93 -17.12
N ILE A 174 1.71 -1.70 -18.22
CA ILE A 174 1.25 -0.82 -19.30
C ILE A 174 -0.09 -1.32 -19.87
N LEU A 175 -0.21 -2.61 -20.15
CA LEU A 175 -1.46 -3.22 -20.63
C LEU A 175 -2.61 -2.97 -19.64
N CYS A 176 -2.40 -3.22 -18.36
CA CYS A 176 -3.39 -2.96 -17.32
C CYS A 176 -3.77 -1.46 -17.28
N ALA A 177 -2.79 -0.57 -17.30
CA ALA A 177 -3.03 0.88 -17.26
C ALA A 177 -3.75 1.39 -18.53
N VAL A 178 -3.45 0.83 -19.71
CA VAL A 178 -4.18 1.12 -20.96
C VAL A 178 -5.63 0.65 -20.87
N ILE A 179 -5.88 -0.56 -20.34
CA ILE A 179 -7.26 -1.05 -20.13
C ILE A 179 -8.00 -0.13 -19.16
N VAL A 180 -7.35 0.29 -18.05
CA VAL A 180 -7.91 1.28 -17.11
C VAL A 180 -8.26 2.57 -17.83
N LEU A 181 -7.36 3.10 -18.67
CA LEU A 181 -7.58 4.32 -19.43
C LEU A 181 -8.77 4.17 -20.38
N VAL A 182 -8.85 3.07 -21.13
CA VAL A 182 -9.96 2.79 -22.06
C VAL A 182 -11.28 2.70 -21.29
N VAL A 183 -11.32 1.95 -20.18
CA VAL A 183 -12.51 1.83 -19.33
C VAL A 183 -12.98 3.21 -18.86
N LEU A 184 -12.06 4.04 -18.36
CA LEU A 184 -12.39 5.39 -17.87
C LEU A 184 -12.81 6.35 -18.99
N LEU A 185 -12.33 6.18 -20.22
CA LEU A 185 -12.71 7.01 -21.37
C LEU A 185 -14.05 6.60 -21.98
N VAL A 186 -14.34 5.28 -22.05
CA VAL A 186 -15.56 4.76 -22.70
C VAL A 186 -16.78 4.89 -21.78
N MET A 187 -16.57 4.84 -20.45
CA MET A 187 -17.69 4.93 -19.51
C MET A 187 -18.25 6.35 -19.45
N ASN A 188 -19.58 6.44 -19.47
CA ASN A 188 -20.27 7.71 -19.26
C ASN A 188 -19.91 8.29 -17.90
N ASP A 189 -19.73 9.61 -17.84
CA ASP A 189 -19.39 10.29 -16.60
C ASP A 189 -20.61 10.21 -15.64
N PRO A 190 -20.50 9.56 -14.48
CA PRO A 190 -21.59 9.52 -13.52
C PRO A 190 -22.00 10.92 -13.03
N THR A 191 -21.14 11.93 -13.20
CA THR A 191 -21.44 13.34 -12.85
C THR A 191 -22.52 13.93 -13.75
N GLU A 192 -22.70 13.42 -14.97
CA GLU A 192 -23.74 13.89 -15.89
C GLU A 192 -25.13 13.30 -15.57
N THR A 193 -25.17 12.15 -14.90
CA THR A 193 -26.41 11.41 -14.59
C THR A 193 -26.83 11.46 -13.12
N MET A 194 -25.93 11.84 -12.21
CA MET A 194 -26.19 11.91 -10.77
C MET A 194 -25.94 13.32 -10.24
N THR A 195 -26.97 13.92 -9.65
CA THR A 195 -26.83 15.21 -8.95
C THR A 195 -25.83 15.03 -7.80
N ARG A 196 -24.74 15.80 -7.80
CA ARG A 196 -23.81 15.83 -6.66
C ARG A 196 -24.57 16.16 -5.39
N PRO A 197 -24.52 15.33 -4.35
CA PRO A 197 -24.93 15.78 -3.04
C PRO A 197 -23.96 16.90 -2.59
N ASP A 198 -24.46 18.04 -2.14
CA ASP A 198 -23.69 19.23 -1.73
C ASP A 198 -22.61 18.97 -0.64
N THR A 199 -22.59 17.78 -0.07
CA THR A 199 -21.71 17.37 1.02
C THR A 199 -20.27 17.04 0.58
N GLY A 200 -19.97 16.87 -0.71
CA GLY A 200 -18.66 16.38 -1.18
C GLY A 200 -17.57 17.45 -1.27
N GLN A 201 -17.93 18.73 -1.47
CA GLN A 201 -16.94 19.81 -1.61
C GLN A 201 -16.38 20.31 -0.27
N GLN A 202 -17.11 20.12 0.83
CA GLN A 202 -16.67 20.58 2.16
C GLN A 202 -15.51 19.75 2.71
N PHE A 203 -15.41 18.46 2.37
CA PHE A 203 -14.36 17.58 2.92
C PHE A 203 -12.92 17.95 2.50
N VAL A 204 -12.71 18.47 1.28
CA VAL A 204 -11.36 18.76 0.76
C VAL A 204 -10.91 20.16 1.15
N GLN A 205 -11.82 21.10 1.34
CA GLN A 205 -11.49 22.50 1.63
C GLN A 205 -11.29 22.77 3.13
N GLU A 206 -11.95 22.01 4.02
CA GLU A 206 -11.75 22.09 5.47
C GLU A 206 -10.50 21.36 5.97
N GLU A 207 -9.99 20.35 5.23
CA GLU A 207 -8.77 19.62 5.61
C GLU A 207 -7.52 20.51 5.69
N SER A 208 -7.41 21.54 4.89
CA SER A 208 -6.19 22.36 4.85
C SER A 208 -6.06 23.39 5.98
N SER A 209 -7.17 23.85 6.56
CA SER A 209 -7.15 24.91 7.58
C SER A 209 -7.16 24.38 9.03
N GLY A 210 -7.56 23.13 9.25
CA GLY A 210 -7.65 22.49 10.57
C GLY A 210 -6.52 21.51 10.90
N LEU A 211 -5.74 21.04 9.90
CA LEU A 211 -4.78 19.97 10.07
C LEU A 211 -3.71 20.28 11.15
N PHE A 212 -3.05 21.40 11.06
CA PHE A 212 -2.01 21.81 12.03
C PHE A 212 -2.57 21.97 13.45
N ARG A 213 -3.76 22.53 13.58
CA ARG A 213 -4.44 22.66 14.87
C ARG A 213 -4.81 21.30 15.44
N THR A 214 -5.38 20.42 14.61
CA THR A 214 -5.73 19.05 14.99
C THR A 214 -4.49 18.24 15.40
N ILE A 215 -3.37 18.36 14.67
CA ILE A 215 -2.08 17.74 15.03
C ILE A 215 -1.63 18.22 16.41
N TRP A 216 -1.70 19.53 16.67
CA TRP A 216 -1.26 20.11 17.94
C TRP A 216 -2.15 19.68 19.10
N GLU A 217 -3.46 19.74 18.94
CA GLU A 217 -4.45 19.34 19.97
C GLU A 217 -4.36 17.84 20.30
N ASN A 218 -4.09 16.99 19.30
CA ASN A 218 -4.02 15.54 19.45
C ASN A 218 -2.58 14.99 19.49
N ARG A 219 -1.55 15.85 19.67
CA ARG A 219 -0.15 15.43 19.65
C ARG A 219 0.18 14.28 20.61
N GLY A 220 -0.51 14.20 21.76
CA GLY A 220 -0.28 13.14 22.72
C GLY A 220 -0.68 11.76 22.21
N VAL A 221 -1.78 11.66 21.45
CA VAL A 221 -2.25 10.42 20.80
C VAL A 221 -1.39 10.11 19.58
N LEU A 222 -1.12 11.12 18.74
CA LEU A 222 -0.30 10.97 17.54
C LEU A 222 1.12 10.53 17.87
N VAL A 223 1.75 11.06 18.92
CA VAL A 223 3.09 10.61 19.32
C VAL A 223 3.06 9.21 19.91
N ARG A 224 2.08 8.84 20.72
CA ARG A 224 2.07 7.55 21.44
C ARG A 224 1.49 6.40 20.63
N VAL A 225 0.43 6.62 19.89
CA VAL A 225 -0.23 5.60 19.06
C VAL A 225 0.15 5.77 17.59
N GLY A 226 0.23 7.00 17.11
CA GLY A 226 0.66 7.32 15.74
C GLY A 226 2.09 6.89 15.44
N SER A 227 3.05 7.01 16.40
CA SER A 227 4.40 6.45 16.22
C SER A 227 4.36 4.92 16.02
N GLY A 228 3.51 4.22 16.78
CA GLY A 228 3.27 2.79 16.57
C GLY A 228 2.68 2.50 15.18
N ALA A 229 1.73 3.33 14.72
CA ALA A 229 1.19 3.23 13.35
C ALA A 229 2.28 3.48 12.30
N GLY A 230 3.21 4.43 12.55
CA GLY A 230 4.39 4.66 11.73
C GLY A 230 5.28 3.42 11.63
N VAL A 231 5.52 2.74 12.76
CA VAL A 231 6.29 1.47 12.75
C VAL A 231 5.54 0.37 11.99
N VAL A 232 4.20 0.28 12.09
CA VAL A 232 3.40 -0.67 11.28
C VAL A 232 3.56 -0.36 9.79
N GLY A 233 3.42 0.90 9.39
CA GLY A 233 3.63 1.33 8.00
C GLY A 233 5.04 1.02 7.51
N GLY A 234 6.05 1.37 8.31
CA GLY A 234 7.45 1.12 8.01
C GLY A 234 7.78 -0.37 7.86
N LEU A 235 7.27 -1.21 8.77
CA LEU A 235 7.49 -2.66 8.72
C LEU A 235 6.90 -3.29 7.45
N ARG A 236 5.71 -2.84 7.06
CA ARG A 236 5.04 -3.29 5.82
C ARG A 236 5.78 -2.86 4.56
N ALA A 237 6.20 -1.59 4.50
CA ALA A 237 6.96 -1.06 3.37
C ALA A 237 8.35 -1.70 3.27
N SER A 238 9.03 -1.90 4.41
CA SER A 238 10.31 -2.60 4.45
C SER A 238 10.20 -4.04 3.94
N ARG A 239 9.10 -4.75 4.21
CA ARG A 239 8.86 -6.09 3.64
C ARG A 239 8.91 -6.07 2.12
N LEU A 240 8.25 -5.08 1.50
CA LEU A 240 8.19 -4.94 0.05
C LEU A 240 9.54 -4.62 -0.59
N ALA A 241 10.43 -3.97 0.15
CA ALA A 241 11.80 -3.70 -0.29
C ALA A 241 12.77 -4.84 0.04
N ILE A 242 12.74 -5.35 1.28
CA ILE A 242 13.69 -6.36 1.78
C ILE A 242 13.53 -7.69 1.04
N LEU A 243 12.30 -8.20 0.85
CA LEU A 243 12.12 -9.52 0.23
C LEU A 243 12.72 -9.58 -1.18
N PRO A 244 12.44 -8.64 -2.12
CA PRO A 244 13.08 -8.68 -3.43
C PRO A 244 14.61 -8.43 -3.38
N LEU A 245 15.09 -7.53 -2.48
CA LEU A 245 16.53 -7.31 -2.29
C LEU A 245 17.24 -8.57 -1.77
N TRP A 246 16.61 -9.28 -0.83
CA TRP A 246 17.15 -10.53 -0.31
C TRP A 246 17.23 -11.60 -1.38
N ALA A 247 16.18 -11.73 -2.20
CA ALA A 247 16.17 -12.65 -3.33
C ALA A 247 17.32 -12.39 -4.29
N VAL A 248 17.59 -11.12 -4.63
CA VAL A 248 18.74 -10.72 -5.44
C VAL A 248 20.06 -11.10 -4.76
N SER A 249 20.20 -10.85 -3.44
CA SER A 249 21.44 -11.10 -2.71
C SER A 249 21.79 -12.59 -2.59
N ILE A 250 20.81 -13.48 -2.63
CA ILE A 250 21.01 -14.95 -2.63
C ILE A 250 20.94 -15.56 -4.04
N GLY A 251 20.91 -14.72 -5.09
CA GLY A 251 21.00 -15.16 -6.49
C GLY A 251 19.73 -15.82 -7.04
N LEU A 252 18.54 -15.52 -6.51
CA LEU A 252 17.29 -16.02 -7.05
C LEU A 252 16.92 -15.30 -8.36
N SER A 253 16.34 -16.07 -9.29
CA SER A 253 15.76 -15.49 -10.51
C SER A 253 14.55 -14.61 -10.23
N GLU A 254 14.28 -13.66 -11.12
CA GLU A 254 13.15 -12.73 -11.04
C GLU A 254 11.83 -13.49 -11.02
N GLN A 255 11.70 -14.56 -11.82
CA GLN A 255 10.53 -15.43 -11.84
C GLN A 255 10.29 -16.08 -10.47
N THR A 256 11.33 -16.68 -9.89
CA THR A 256 11.23 -17.34 -8.57
C THR A 256 10.91 -16.33 -7.48
N THR A 257 11.53 -15.14 -7.54
CA THR A 257 11.26 -14.03 -6.62
C THR A 257 9.79 -13.61 -6.69
N ALA A 258 9.26 -13.40 -7.90
CA ALA A 258 7.86 -13.01 -8.10
C ALA A 258 6.90 -14.07 -7.57
N LEU A 259 7.18 -15.37 -7.78
CA LEU A 259 6.37 -16.46 -7.24
C LEU A 259 6.35 -16.48 -5.70
N ILE A 260 7.51 -16.35 -5.06
CA ILE A 260 7.61 -16.37 -3.59
C ILE A 260 6.89 -15.16 -2.99
N VAL A 261 7.11 -13.96 -3.54
CA VAL A 261 6.42 -12.73 -3.13
C VAL A 261 4.90 -12.87 -3.34
N GLY A 262 4.49 -13.47 -4.47
CA GLY A 262 3.10 -13.76 -4.79
C GLY A 262 2.44 -14.70 -3.77
N VAL A 263 3.11 -15.77 -3.36
CA VAL A 263 2.61 -16.69 -2.31
C VAL A 263 2.44 -15.95 -0.97
N GLY A 264 3.39 -15.08 -0.61
CA GLY A 264 3.25 -14.23 0.57
C GLY A 264 2.07 -13.25 0.48
N ALA A 265 1.84 -12.68 -0.71
CA ALA A 265 0.69 -11.80 -0.97
C ALA A 265 -0.65 -12.59 -0.96
N ALA A 266 -0.65 -13.86 -1.40
CA ALA A 266 -1.81 -14.74 -1.30
C ALA A 266 -2.21 -14.99 0.16
N ALA A 267 -1.23 -15.29 1.02
CA ALA A 267 -1.46 -15.49 2.45
C ALA A 267 -2.00 -14.21 3.12
N ASP A 268 -1.45 -13.04 2.78
CA ASP A 268 -1.95 -11.74 3.23
C ASP A 268 -3.42 -11.51 2.80
N PHE A 269 -3.73 -11.74 1.54
CA PHE A 269 -5.07 -11.56 0.99
C PHE A 269 -6.08 -12.53 1.61
N ALA A 270 -5.73 -13.80 1.79
CA ALA A 270 -6.62 -14.80 2.40
C ALA A 270 -7.02 -14.44 3.83
N LEU A 271 -6.13 -13.79 4.58
CA LEU A 271 -6.36 -13.41 5.98
C LEU A 271 -6.95 -12.00 6.15
N PHE A 272 -7.10 -11.24 5.07
CA PHE A 272 -7.64 -9.88 5.13
C PHE A 272 -9.02 -9.81 5.80
N TYR A 273 -9.92 -10.72 5.46
CA TYR A 273 -11.26 -10.74 6.04
C TYR A 273 -11.27 -11.20 7.49
N THR A 274 -10.43 -12.19 7.82
CA THR A 274 -10.31 -12.72 9.19
C THR A 274 -9.72 -11.71 10.17
N SER A 275 -8.86 -10.81 9.70
CA SER A 275 -8.32 -9.71 10.51
C SER A 275 -9.43 -8.82 11.10
N GLY A 276 -10.44 -8.46 10.29
CA GLY A 276 -11.59 -7.70 10.76
C GLY A 276 -12.35 -8.45 11.85
N GLN A 277 -12.61 -9.74 11.67
CA GLN A 277 -13.29 -10.59 12.67
C GLN A 277 -12.49 -10.70 13.97
N ILE A 278 -11.16 -10.84 13.90
CA ILE A 278 -10.28 -10.86 15.07
C ILE A 278 -10.40 -9.52 15.83
N MET A 279 -10.33 -8.39 15.13
CA MET A 279 -10.45 -7.06 15.74
C MET A 279 -11.81 -6.83 16.40
N ASP A 280 -12.89 -7.34 15.83
CA ASP A 280 -14.24 -7.17 16.34
C ASP A 280 -14.50 -8.09 17.54
N ARG A 281 -13.99 -9.33 17.51
CA ARG A 281 -14.24 -10.32 18.56
C ARG A 281 -13.27 -10.21 19.75
N PHE A 282 -11.99 -10.02 19.49
CA PHE A 282 -10.93 -10.06 20.51
C PHE A 282 -10.32 -8.69 20.81
N GLY A 283 -10.63 -7.68 19.97
CA GLY A 283 -10.10 -6.33 20.10
C GLY A 283 -8.85 -6.07 19.24
N ARG A 284 -8.49 -4.80 19.14
CA ARG A 284 -7.45 -4.30 18.21
C ARG A 284 -6.07 -4.86 18.51
N LEU A 285 -5.77 -5.10 19.78
CA LEU A 285 -4.47 -5.65 20.21
C LEU A 285 -4.20 -7.04 19.63
N TRP A 286 -5.22 -7.90 19.56
CA TRP A 286 -5.10 -9.27 19.07
C TRP A 286 -4.85 -9.37 17.56
N SER A 287 -5.02 -8.27 16.84
CA SER A 287 -4.64 -8.16 15.44
C SER A 287 -3.23 -7.55 15.29
N VAL A 288 -2.98 -6.39 15.93
CA VAL A 288 -1.75 -5.62 15.67
C VAL A 288 -0.52 -6.25 16.31
N VAL A 289 -0.61 -6.71 17.55
CA VAL A 289 0.57 -7.21 18.30
C VAL A 289 1.09 -8.51 17.68
N PRO A 290 0.27 -9.56 17.44
CA PRO A 290 0.75 -10.77 16.77
C PRO A 290 1.28 -10.49 15.35
N SER A 291 0.65 -9.58 14.61
CA SER A 291 1.12 -9.17 13.28
C SER A 291 2.53 -8.59 13.32
N MET A 292 2.76 -7.61 14.20
CA MET A 292 4.06 -6.94 14.30
C MET A 292 5.15 -7.87 14.86
N ILE A 293 4.82 -8.67 15.87
CA ILE A 293 5.76 -9.67 16.43
C ILE A 293 6.09 -10.72 15.35
N GLY A 294 5.09 -11.24 14.64
CA GLY A 294 5.30 -12.23 13.59
C GLY A 294 6.19 -11.71 12.46
N MET A 295 5.91 -10.50 11.96
CA MET A 295 6.78 -9.87 10.94
C MET A 295 8.17 -9.55 11.49
N GLY A 296 8.27 -9.05 12.72
CA GLY A 296 9.54 -8.72 13.35
C GLY A 296 10.42 -9.95 13.57
N LEU A 297 9.85 -11.05 14.09
CA LEU A 297 10.57 -12.32 14.27
C LEU A 297 10.97 -12.94 12.93
N ALA A 298 10.10 -12.86 11.90
CA ALA A 298 10.41 -13.33 10.57
C ALA A 298 11.61 -12.59 9.96
N LEU A 299 11.68 -11.25 10.08
CA LEU A 299 12.83 -10.46 9.64
C LEU A 299 14.08 -10.76 10.47
N LEU A 300 13.96 -10.92 11.78
CA LEU A 300 15.07 -11.35 12.61
C LEU A 300 15.60 -12.73 12.19
N THR A 301 14.74 -13.71 11.95
CA THR A 301 15.14 -15.02 11.45
C THR A 301 15.85 -14.86 10.11
N LEU A 302 15.29 -14.07 9.19
CA LEU A 302 15.90 -13.83 7.88
C LEU A 302 17.33 -13.28 8.03
N SER A 303 17.55 -12.33 8.94
CA SER A 303 18.87 -11.69 9.13
C SER A 303 20.00 -12.65 9.48
N PHE A 304 19.72 -13.84 9.99
CA PHE A 304 20.70 -14.86 10.34
C PHE A 304 20.81 -16.00 9.33
N THR A 305 20.02 -15.97 8.24
CA THR A 305 19.91 -17.11 7.31
C THR A 305 20.59 -16.90 5.97
N HIS A 306 21.27 -15.75 5.76
CA HIS A 306 21.86 -15.40 4.47
C HIS A 306 22.91 -16.43 4.01
N ASP A 307 23.82 -16.79 4.89
CA ASP A 307 24.98 -17.64 4.58
C ASP A 307 24.77 -19.10 5.03
N LEU A 308 23.55 -19.47 5.44
CA LEU A 308 23.26 -20.82 5.88
C LEU A 308 22.95 -21.74 4.69
N PRO A 309 23.30 -23.05 4.80
CA PRO A 309 22.76 -24.06 3.90
C PRO A 309 21.22 -24.00 3.91
N GLY A 310 20.63 -23.85 2.73
CA GLY A 310 19.16 -23.73 2.63
C GLY A 310 18.63 -22.29 2.77
N ALA A 311 19.44 -21.26 2.48
CA ALA A 311 19.00 -19.86 2.49
C ALA A 311 17.71 -19.61 1.70
N VAL A 312 17.52 -20.31 0.57
CA VAL A 312 16.31 -20.23 -0.25
C VAL A 312 15.09 -20.77 0.49
N GLN A 313 15.21 -21.91 1.16
CA GLN A 313 14.13 -22.51 1.94
C GLN A 313 13.73 -21.60 3.10
N TRP A 314 14.68 -21.03 3.81
CA TRP A 314 14.44 -20.05 4.85
C TRP A 314 13.72 -18.82 4.30
N PHE A 315 14.17 -18.32 3.15
CA PHE A 315 13.53 -17.18 2.50
C PHE A 315 12.06 -17.44 2.17
N ILE A 316 11.74 -18.62 1.61
CA ILE A 316 10.36 -19.03 1.31
C ILE A 316 9.51 -19.05 2.59
N VAL A 317 10.00 -19.72 3.65
CA VAL A 317 9.28 -19.80 4.94
C VAL A 317 9.02 -18.42 5.50
N VAL A 318 10.05 -17.56 5.53
CA VAL A 318 9.94 -16.19 6.04
C VAL A 318 8.95 -15.37 5.21
N ALA A 319 8.98 -15.45 3.89
CA ALA A 319 8.05 -14.73 3.02
C ALA A 319 6.59 -15.11 3.30
N ILE A 320 6.31 -16.41 3.50
CA ILE A 320 4.97 -16.90 3.86
C ILE A 320 4.57 -16.42 5.26
N VAL A 321 5.45 -16.56 6.26
CA VAL A 321 5.18 -16.10 7.64
C VAL A 321 4.90 -14.60 7.67
N MET A 322 5.67 -13.80 6.92
CA MET A 322 5.43 -12.35 6.80
C MET A 322 4.09 -12.06 6.12
N GLY A 323 3.68 -12.84 5.11
CA GLY A 323 2.37 -12.72 4.47
C GLY A 323 1.24 -12.98 5.47
N VAL A 324 1.30 -14.10 6.20
CA VAL A 324 0.34 -14.47 7.25
C VAL A 324 0.26 -13.40 8.33
N ALA A 325 1.42 -12.99 8.86
CA ALA A 325 1.49 -11.99 9.92
C ALA A 325 0.91 -10.64 9.48
N ASN A 326 1.23 -10.19 8.25
CA ASN A 326 0.66 -8.95 7.70
C ASN A 326 -0.85 -9.06 7.48
N GLY A 327 -1.35 -10.21 7.00
CA GLY A 327 -2.76 -10.46 6.79
C GLY A 327 -3.58 -10.35 8.08
N VAL A 328 -3.08 -10.91 9.20
CA VAL A 328 -3.70 -10.79 10.53
C VAL A 328 -3.78 -9.34 11.00
N GLY A 329 -2.81 -8.50 10.65
CA GLY A 329 -2.79 -7.07 10.98
C GLY A 329 -3.55 -6.18 9.99
N SER A 330 -4.20 -6.72 8.98
CA SER A 330 -4.79 -5.96 7.89
C SER A 330 -5.90 -5.02 8.37
N GLY A 331 -5.92 -3.78 7.86
CA GLY A 331 -6.94 -2.79 8.24
C GLY A 331 -6.74 -2.11 9.60
N ILE A 332 -5.77 -2.51 10.42
CA ILE A 332 -5.60 -1.99 11.79
C ILE A 332 -5.37 -0.49 11.85
N ILE A 333 -4.61 0.09 10.91
CA ILE A 333 -4.35 1.54 10.88
C ILE A 333 -5.65 2.31 10.65
N MET A 334 -6.50 1.86 9.72
CA MET A 334 -7.81 2.48 9.44
C MET A 334 -8.75 2.35 10.65
N THR A 335 -8.75 1.18 11.29
CA THR A 335 -9.62 0.93 12.45
C THR A 335 -9.17 1.75 13.66
N LEU A 336 -7.86 1.79 13.96
CA LEU A 336 -7.34 2.60 15.06
C LEU A 336 -7.57 4.09 14.83
N SER A 337 -7.35 4.58 13.60
CA SER A 337 -7.62 5.99 13.29
C SER A 337 -9.09 6.35 13.51
N ALA A 338 -10.01 5.48 13.10
CA ALA A 338 -11.45 5.69 13.29
C ALA A 338 -11.87 5.63 14.77
N ASP A 339 -11.29 4.70 15.56
CA ASP A 339 -11.59 4.56 16.99
C ASP A 339 -11.07 5.75 17.82
N LEU A 340 -9.98 6.38 17.38
CA LEU A 340 -9.32 7.48 18.07
C LEU A 340 -9.80 8.87 17.62
N ALA A 341 -10.46 8.94 16.46
CA ALA A 341 -10.90 10.20 15.87
C ALA A 341 -11.94 10.93 16.73
N PRO A 342 -11.85 12.26 16.88
CA PRO A 342 -12.87 13.07 17.53
C PRO A 342 -14.22 12.91 16.83
N LYS A 343 -15.32 12.75 17.62
CA LYS A 343 -16.66 12.53 17.06
C LYS A 343 -17.20 13.73 16.27
N ARG A 344 -16.76 14.95 16.59
CA ARG A 344 -17.29 16.21 16.05
C ARG A 344 -16.70 16.56 14.68
N ASP A 345 -15.42 16.24 14.46
CA ASP A 345 -14.72 16.45 13.18
C ASP A 345 -13.61 15.40 13.06
N PRO A 346 -13.87 14.22 12.49
CA PRO A 346 -12.90 13.13 12.41
C PRO A 346 -11.86 13.32 11.28
N ALA A 347 -12.19 14.04 10.21
CA ALA A 347 -11.42 14.04 8.98
C ALA A 347 -9.97 14.54 9.15
N PRO A 348 -9.69 15.67 9.82
CA PRO A 348 -8.32 16.15 10.02
C PRO A 348 -7.47 15.18 10.86
N PHE A 349 -8.08 14.53 11.85
CA PHE A 349 -7.38 13.53 12.67
C PHE A 349 -7.05 12.27 11.86
N LEU A 350 -7.98 11.80 11.04
CA LEU A 350 -7.75 10.63 10.17
C LEU A 350 -6.59 10.88 9.21
N GLY A 351 -6.55 12.07 8.61
CA GLY A 351 -5.44 12.51 7.75
C GLY A 351 -4.10 12.56 8.50
N ALA A 352 -4.06 13.19 9.67
CA ALA A 352 -2.85 13.28 10.49
C ALA A 352 -2.36 11.90 10.95
N PHE A 353 -3.26 11.00 11.36
CA PHE A 353 -2.90 9.65 11.78
C PHE A 353 -2.38 8.80 10.60
N ARG A 354 -3.02 8.93 9.43
CA ARG A 354 -2.56 8.28 8.21
C ARG A 354 -1.17 8.77 7.81
N PHE A 355 -0.92 10.08 7.86
CA PHE A 355 0.39 10.65 7.59
C PHE A 355 1.50 10.03 8.45
N THR A 356 1.25 9.72 9.74
CA THR A 356 2.26 9.05 10.57
C THR A 356 2.61 7.66 10.05
N ALA A 357 1.63 6.89 9.57
CA ALA A 357 1.85 5.56 8.99
C ALA A 357 2.59 5.65 7.65
N ASP A 358 2.20 6.59 6.79
CA ASP A 358 2.79 6.79 5.47
C ASP A 358 4.22 7.34 5.57
N ALA A 359 4.49 8.24 6.54
CA ALA A 359 5.85 8.68 6.86
C ALA A 359 6.74 7.53 7.30
N GLY A 360 6.23 6.63 8.16
CA GLY A 360 6.95 5.41 8.54
C GLY A 360 7.20 4.50 7.34
N ALA A 361 6.21 4.35 6.46
CA ALA A 361 6.32 3.56 5.24
C ALA A 361 7.36 4.12 4.25
N ALA A 362 7.51 5.44 4.16
CA ALA A 362 8.51 6.07 3.31
C ALA A 362 9.93 6.03 3.92
N LEU A 363 10.04 6.30 5.23
CA LEU A 363 11.34 6.40 5.90
C LEU A 363 12.02 5.04 6.10
N ALA A 364 11.25 3.97 6.35
CA ALA A 364 11.84 2.68 6.71
C ALA A 364 12.61 2.01 5.55
N PRO A 365 12.13 1.94 4.29
CA PRO A 365 12.93 1.43 3.18
C PRO A 365 14.15 2.30 2.87
N LEU A 366 14.08 3.62 3.06
CA LEU A 366 15.23 4.52 2.94
C LEU A 366 16.29 4.22 4.00
N ALA A 367 15.86 4.01 5.26
CA ALA A 367 16.75 3.60 6.33
C ALA A 367 17.39 2.23 6.04
N VAL A 368 16.63 1.27 5.53
CA VAL A 368 17.17 -0.03 5.06
C VAL A 368 18.26 0.19 4.03
N SER A 369 18.01 0.98 2.99
CA SER A 369 18.99 1.28 1.95
C SER A 369 20.25 1.96 2.51
N ALA A 370 20.09 2.93 3.42
CA ALA A 370 21.20 3.61 4.08
C ALA A 370 22.06 2.65 4.92
N ILE A 371 21.43 1.74 5.67
CA ILE A 371 22.16 0.75 6.46
C ILE A 371 22.88 -0.25 5.55
N VAL A 372 22.27 -0.68 4.46
CA VAL A 372 22.89 -1.56 3.47
C VAL A 372 24.12 -0.90 2.84
N ALA A 373 24.10 0.42 2.63
CA ALA A 373 25.23 1.15 2.06
C ALA A 373 26.48 1.16 2.96
N VAL A 374 26.29 1.17 4.29
CA VAL A 374 27.40 1.29 5.26
C VAL A 374 27.71 -0.03 6.00
N ALA A 375 26.83 -1.02 5.93
CA ALA A 375 26.97 -2.28 6.65
C ALA A 375 26.53 -3.47 5.77
N SER A 376 25.36 -4.08 6.06
CA SER A 376 24.87 -5.24 5.31
C SER A 376 23.35 -5.29 5.26
N LEU A 377 22.81 -6.04 4.30
CA LEU A 377 21.39 -6.32 4.21
C LEU A 377 20.87 -7.12 5.42
N SER A 378 21.68 -8.07 5.92
CA SER A 378 21.36 -8.87 7.11
C SER A 378 21.20 -7.98 8.34
N LEU A 379 22.12 -7.02 8.57
CA LEU A 379 22.00 -6.07 9.67
C LEU A 379 20.78 -5.16 9.53
N ALA A 380 20.55 -4.62 8.34
CA ALA A 380 19.38 -3.77 8.06
C ALA A 380 18.06 -4.52 8.36
N THR A 381 17.96 -5.77 7.89
CA THR A 381 16.81 -6.64 8.10
C THR A 381 16.59 -6.94 9.59
N GLY A 382 17.66 -7.25 10.33
CA GLY A 382 17.61 -7.48 11.78
C GLY A 382 17.13 -6.25 12.55
N ILE A 383 17.67 -5.05 12.23
CA ILE A 383 17.25 -3.79 12.85
C ILE A 383 15.76 -3.52 12.64
N VAL A 384 15.26 -3.69 11.40
CA VAL A 384 13.82 -3.54 11.10
C VAL A 384 13.00 -4.53 11.91
N GLY A 385 13.47 -5.78 12.06
CA GLY A 385 12.82 -6.79 12.89
C GLY A 385 12.70 -6.36 14.35
N VAL A 386 13.78 -5.87 14.96
CA VAL A 386 13.80 -5.34 16.34
C VAL A 386 12.87 -4.14 16.50
N VAL A 387 12.93 -3.17 15.57
CA VAL A 387 12.04 -2.00 15.58
C VAL A 387 10.58 -2.42 15.47
N GLY A 388 10.26 -3.44 14.66
CA GLY A 388 8.92 -4.01 14.56
C GLY A 388 8.41 -4.56 15.90
N ILE A 389 9.24 -5.34 16.60
CA ILE A 389 8.90 -5.89 17.92
C ILE A 389 8.76 -4.77 18.96
N ALA A 390 9.66 -3.79 18.97
CA ALA A 390 9.56 -2.63 19.84
C ALA A 390 8.27 -1.83 19.60
N GLY A 391 7.89 -1.65 18.34
CA GLY A 391 6.63 -1.02 17.93
C GLY A 391 5.41 -1.79 18.43
N ALA A 392 5.45 -3.13 18.40
CA ALA A 392 4.40 -3.96 19.00
C ALA A 392 4.26 -3.66 20.50
N GLY A 393 5.37 -3.53 21.24
CA GLY A 393 5.38 -3.14 22.64
C GLY A 393 4.79 -1.74 22.88
N ILE A 394 5.13 -0.77 22.03
CA ILE A 394 4.56 0.60 22.09
C ILE A 394 3.04 0.54 21.95
N LEU A 395 2.52 -0.18 20.95
CA LEU A 395 1.09 -0.30 20.72
C LEU A 395 0.40 -1.11 21.82
N ALA A 396 0.99 -2.21 22.28
CA ALA A 396 0.46 -3.01 23.38
C ALA A 396 0.27 -2.18 24.66
N ARG A 397 1.20 -1.26 24.94
CA ARG A 397 1.12 -0.39 26.12
C ARG A 397 0.12 0.77 25.96
N ASN A 398 0.00 1.33 24.75
CA ASN A 398 -0.75 2.57 24.52
C ASN A 398 -2.19 2.35 24.05
N ILE A 399 -2.48 1.34 23.20
CA ILE A 399 -3.84 1.09 22.72
C ILE A 399 -4.87 0.96 23.86
N PRO A 400 -4.63 0.19 24.96
CA PRO A 400 -5.62 0.04 26.03
C PRO A 400 -5.96 1.34 26.75
N ARG A 401 -5.08 2.34 26.69
CA ARG A 401 -5.27 3.64 27.35
C ARG A 401 -6.19 4.56 26.56
N TYR A 402 -6.23 4.40 25.23
CA TYR A 402 -6.96 5.29 24.33
C TYR A 402 -8.17 4.63 23.67
N VAL A 403 -8.15 3.30 23.55
CA VAL A 403 -9.25 2.50 22.98
C VAL A 403 -9.70 1.51 24.04
N PRO A 404 -10.63 1.89 24.94
CA PRO A 404 -11.12 0.99 25.98
C PRO A 404 -11.83 -0.20 25.36
N HIS A 405 -11.62 -1.40 25.92
CA HIS A 405 -12.31 -2.61 25.49
C HIS A 405 -13.82 -2.40 25.62
N ARG A 406 -14.54 -2.44 24.50
CA ARG A 406 -15.98 -2.68 24.53
C ARG A 406 -16.16 -4.09 25.10
N LYS A 407 -16.62 -4.23 26.34
CA LYS A 407 -17.13 -5.50 26.84
C LYS A 407 -18.22 -5.93 25.85
N ALA A 408 -18.04 -7.13 25.26
CA ALA A 408 -19.10 -7.74 24.48
C ALA A 408 -20.34 -7.82 25.39
N ALA A 409 -21.42 -7.15 24.98
CA ALA A 409 -22.72 -7.26 25.60
C ALA A 409 -23.37 -8.57 25.18
#